data_aa62092e2386e9e3965bd94a2efa70c9
#
_entry.id   aa62092e2386e9e3965bd94a2efa70c9
#
_cell.length_a   1.000
_cell.length_b   1.000
_cell.length_c   1.000
_cell.angle_alpha   90.00
_cell.angle_beta   90.00
_cell.angle_gamma   90.00
#
_symmetry.space_group_name_H-M   'P 1'
#
loop_
_entity.id
_entity.type
_entity.pdbx_description
1 polymer ?
#
loop_
_entity_poly.entity_id
_entity_poly.type
_entity_poly.pdbx_seq_one_letter_code
_entity_poly.pdbx_strand_id
1 'polypeptide(L)'
;MLDFFSGSATTAEALMQLNAEDGGDRKFIMIQLPEECVEDSEAAKVGYKNICEIGKERIRRASEKIKIENKEKENIENLDIGFRVLKVDSTNMKDVYYAANESSQSLLVGLESNIKEDRTDLDLLYGVLLDWGLPLSLNHKIEEIDGVSVHTVNEGSLVACFAERISESVVREIAKRQPLRVVFRDSSFANSPDKINVEEIFKLHAPKTTVKVI
;
A
#
# COMPACT_ATOMS: atom_id res chain seq x y z
N MET A 1 -2.11 -19.90 1.64
CA MET A 1 -3.26 -20.38 0.85
C MET A 1 -3.57 -19.39 -0.25
N LEU A 2 -3.78 -19.85 -1.49
CA LEU A 2 -4.18 -19.01 -2.62
C LEU A 2 -5.50 -19.56 -3.17
N ASP A 3 -6.51 -18.70 -3.31
CA ASP A 3 -7.85 -19.04 -3.78
C ASP A 3 -8.27 -18.05 -4.86
N PHE A 4 -8.37 -18.51 -6.11
CA PHE A 4 -8.61 -17.66 -7.28
C PHE A 4 -10.08 -17.29 -7.51
N PHE A 5 -11.00 -18.05 -6.97
CA PHE A 5 -12.43 -17.80 -7.07
C PHE A 5 -13.04 -17.93 -5.68
N SER A 6 -12.60 -17.02 -4.80
CA SER A 6 -12.85 -17.14 -3.36
C SER A 6 -14.34 -16.99 -2.96
N GLY A 7 -15.19 -16.57 -3.88
CA GLY A 7 -16.61 -16.40 -3.64
C GLY A 7 -16.85 -15.52 -2.41
N SER A 8 -17.52 -16.08 -1.42
CA SER A 8 -17.79 -15.40 -0.14
C SER A 8 -16.65 -15.52 0.89
N ALA A 9 -15.43 -15.90 0.48
CA ALA A 9 -14.21 -15.98 1.31
C ALA A 9 -14.29 -17.01 2.49
N THR A 10 -14.95 -18.13 2.29
CA THR A 10 -15.04 -19.21 3.28
C THR A 10 -13.66 -19.78 3.63
N THR A 11 -12.77 -19.87 2.66
CA THR A 11 -11.39 -20.32 2.83
C THR A 11 -10.60 -19.42 3.78
N ALA A 12 -10.79 -18.10 3.70
CA ALA A 12 -10.16 -17.16 4.61
C ALA A 12 -10.63 -17.35 6.06
N GLU A 13 -11.95 -17.47 6.26
CA GLU A 13 -12.54 -17.75 7.58
C GLU A 13 -11.97 -19.04 8.19
N ALA A 14 -11.97 -20.14 7.44
CA ALA A 14 -11.44 -21.42 7.90
C ALA A 14 -9.95 -21.34 8.29
N LEU A 15 -9.16 -20.61 7.51
CA LEU A 15 -7.73 -20.46 7.77
C LEU A 15 -7.45 -19.61 9.01
N MET A 16 -8.23 -18.56 9.23
CA MET A 16 -8.14 -17.74 10.45
C MET A 16 -8.54 -18.54 11.70
N GLN A 17 -9.59 -19.36 11.60
CA GLN A 17 -9.98 -20.28 12.69
C GLN A 17 -8.87 -21.27 13.03
N LEU A 18 -8.27 -21.89 12.01
CA LEU A 18 -7.18 -22.85 12.20
C LEU A 18 -5.96 -22.20 12.87
N ASN A 19 -5.59 -20.98 12.47
CA ASN A 19 -4.53 -20.22 13.14
C ASN A 19 -4.85 -19.95 14.61
N ALA A 20 -6.10 -19.63 14.92
CA ALA A 20 -6.54 -19.41 16.30
C ALA A 20 -6.57 -20.69 17.14
N GLU A 21 -6.76 -21.86 16.52
CA GLU A 21 -6.78 -23.16 17.18
C GLU A 21 -5.38 -23.65 17.55
N ASP A 22 -4.44 -23.59 16.60
CA ASP A 22 -3.10 -24.20 16.73
C ASP A 22 -1.95 -23.19 16.86
N GLY A 23 -2.24 -21.88 16.88
CA GLY A 23 -1.23 -20.81 16.95
C GLY A 23 -0.40 -20.65 15.68
N GLY A 24 -0.90 -21.14 14.54
CA GLY A 24 -0.23 -21.03 13.24
C GLY A 24 -0.21 -19.60 12.68
N ASP A 25 0.71 -19.33 11.77
CA ASP A 25 0.83 -18.05 11.02
C ASP A 25 0.60 -18.29 9.52
N ARG A 26 -0.53 -18.94 9.19
CA ARG A 26 -0.90 -19.18 7.79
C ARG A 26 -1.48 -17.92 7.20
N LYS A 27 -1.08 -17.63 5.97
CA LYS A 27 -1.57 -16.45 5.23
C LYS A 27 -2.43 -16.88 4.04
N PHE A 28 -3.35 -16.01 3.65
CA PHE A 28 -4.22 -16.23 2.49
C PHE A 28 -4.11 -15.09 1.49
N ILE A 29 -4.33 -15.43 0.22
CA ILE A 29 -4.56 -14.51 -0.88
C ILE A 29 -5.85 -14.96 -1.55
N MET A 30 -6.86 -14.08 -1.50
CA MET A 30 -8.17 -14.32 -2.09
C MET A 30 -8.33 -13.45 -3.33
N ILE A 31 -8.67 -14.04 -4.45
CA ILE A 31 -8.88 -13.32 -5.71
C ILE A 31 -10.33 -13.57 -6.15
N GLN A 32 -11.07 -12.50 -6.38
CA GLN A 32 -12.46 -12.56 -6.80
C GLN A 32 -12.81 -11.43 -7.74
N LEU A 33 -13.52 -11.73 -8.80
CA LEU A 33 -14.16 -10.74 -9.65
C LEU A 33 -15.36 -10.13 -8.91
N PRO A 34 -15.63 -8.82 -9.05
CA PRO A 34 -16.73 -8.15 -8.37
C PRO A 34 -18.07 -8.41 -9.04
N GLU A 35 -18.48 -9.68 -9.12
CA GLU A 35 -19.77 -10.09 -9.67
C GLU A 35 -20.90 -9.45 -8.88
N GLU A 36 -21.79 -8.75 -9.58
CA GLU A 36 -22.91 -8.02 -8.97
C GLU A 36 -23.91 -8.98 -8.31
N CYS A 37 -24.46 -8.56 -7.20
CA CYS A 37 -25.56 -9.29 -6.57
C CYS A 37 -26.83 -9.15 -7.40
N VAL A 38 -27.57 -10.24 -7.56
CA VAL A 38 -28.89 -10.20 -8.20
C VAL A 38 -29.80 -9.25 -7.43
N GLU A 39 -30.53 -8.35 -8.10
CA GLU A 39 -31.30 -7.26 -7.50
C GLU A 39 -32.26 -7.72 -6.37
N ASP A 40 -32.94 -8.85 -6.53
CA ASP A 40 -33.88 -9.39 -5.54
C ASP A 40 -33.26 -10.37 -4.55
N SER A 41 -31.93 -10.55 -4.57
CA SER A 41 -31.25 -11.45 -3.65
C SER A 41 -31.25 -10.90 -2.22
N GLU A 42 -31.17 -11.79 -1.23
CA GLU A 42 -31.02 -11.38 0.17
C GLU A 42 -29.77 -10.52 0.40
N ALA A 43 -28.71 -10.77 -0.34
CA ALA A 43 -27.49 -9.97 -0.30
C ALA A 43 -27.73 -8.53 -0.77
N ALA A 44 -28.44 -8.34 -1.88
CA ALA A 44 -28.81 -7.01 -2.39
C ALA A 44 -29.72 -6.26 -1.42
N LYS A 45 -30.71 -6.93 -0.81
CA LYS A 45 -31.64 -6.35 0.18
C LYS A 45 -30.91 -5.82 1.43
N VAL A 46 -29.81 -6.43 1.85
CA VAL A 46 -28.99 -5.94 2.97
C VAL A 46 -27.88 -4.98 2.54
N GLY A 47 -27.84 -4.60 1.24
CA GLY A 47 -26.99 -3.52 0.73
C GLY A 47 -25.66 -3.93 0.13
N TYR A 48 -25.37 -5.23 -0.04
CA TYR A 48 -24.15 -5.68 -0.74
C TYR A 48 -24.31 -5.52 -2.25
N LYS A 49 -23.36 -4.83 -2.87
CA LYS A 49 -23.37 -4.59 -4.32
C LYS A 49 -22.82 -5.77 -5.12
N ASN A 50 -21.85 -6.48 -4.57
CA ASN A 50 -21.17 -7.58 -5.25
C ASN A 50 -20.65 -8.62 -4.24
N ILE A 51 -20.24 -9.77 -4.78
CA ILE A 51 -19.75 -10.90 -3.97
C ILE A 51 -18.49 -10.58 -3.18
N CYS A 52 -17.62 -9.68 -3.68
CA CYS A 52 -16.41 -9.27 -2.96
C CYS A 52 -16.74 -8.54 -1.65
N GLU A 53 -17.84 -7.78 -1.62
CA GLU A 53 -18.29 -7.11 -0.39
C GLU A 53 -18.79 -8.11 0.64
N ILE A 54 -19.48 -9.15 0.20
CA ILE A 54 -19.90 -10.26 1.06
C ILE A 54 -18.66 -10.96 1.63
N GLY A 55 -17.65 -11.26 0.80
CA GLY A 55 -16.41 -11.89 1.25
C GLY A 55 -15.66 -11.04 2.28
N LYS A 56 -15.51 -9.74 2.04
CA LYS A 56 -14.90 -8.81 3.00
C LYS A 56 -15.63 -8.78 4.34
N GLU A 57 -16.95 -8.75 4.30
CA GLU A 57 -17.77 -8.73 5.50
C GLU A 57 -17.68 -10.06 6.26
N ARG A 58 -17.66 -11.21 5.57
CA ARG A 58 -17.41 -12.51 6.19
C ARG A 58 -16.09 -12.52 6.95
N ILE A 59 -15.01 -12.05 6.34
CA ILE A 59 -13.69 -12.01 7.00
C ILE A 59 -13.75 -11.13 8.26
N ARG A 60 -14.39 -9.96 8.21
CA ARG A 60 -14.54 -9.08 9.38
C ARG A 60 -15.32 -9.78 10.51
N ARG A 61 -16.46 -10.41 10.20
CA ARG A 61 -17.26 -11.13 11.19
C ARG A 61 -16.51 -12.33 11.76
N ALA A 62 -15.78 -13.06 10.93
CA ALA A 62 -14.92 -14.17 11.39
C ALA A 62 -13.85 -13.64 12.36
N SER A 63 -13.18 -12.52 12.05
CA SER A 63 -12.21 -11.87 12.93
C SER A 63 -12.80 -11.57 14.31
N GLU A 64 -13.96 -10.91 14.34
CA GLU A 64 -14.61 -10.55 15.60
C GLU A 64 -15.04 -11.79 16.40
N LYS A 65 -15.61 -12.79 15.71
CA LYS A 65 -15.99 -14.06 16.35
C LYS A 65 -14.78 -14.75 16.96
N ILE A 66 -13.68 -14.86 16.24
CA ILE A 66 -12.44 -15.48 16.72
C ILE A 66 -11.90 -14.75 17.95
N LYS A 67 -11.91 -13.42 17.97
CA LYS A 67 -11.52 -12.61 19.15
C LYS A 67 -12.37 -12.96 20.37
N ILE A 68 -13.67 -13.04 20.19
CA ILE A 68 -14.62 -13.31 21.28
C ILE A 68 -14.42 -14.74 21.83
N GLU A 69 -14.35 -15.72 20.93
CA GLU A 69 -14.26 -17.15 21.30
C GLU A 69 -12.92 -17.53 21.93
N ASN A 70 -11.86 -16.80 21.60
CA ASN A 70 -10.50 -17.07 22.10
C ASN A 70 -10.01 -16.03 23.11
N LYS A 71 -10.89 -15.21 23.66
CA LYS A 71 -10.55 -14.08 24.55
C LYS A 71 -9.71 -14.48 25.77
N GLU A 72 -9.83 -15.72 26.23
CA GLU A 72 -9.10 -16.25 27.40
C GLU A 72 -7.77 -16.94 27.03
N LYS A 73 -7.48 -17.10 25.74
CA LYS A 73 -6.20 -17.68 25.30
C LYS A 73 -5.06 -16.67 25.47
N GLU A 74 -3.94 -17.13 26.00
CA GLU A 74 -2.70 -16.36 25.99
C GLU A 74 -2.30 -16.03 24.54
N ASN A 75 -1.82 -14.83 24.31
CA ASN A 75 -1.35 -14.33 22.99
C ASN A 75 -2.41 -14.10 21.92
N ILE A 76 -3.70 -14.05 22.22
CA ILE A 76 -4.74 -13.72 21.23
C ILE A 76 -4.50 -12.34 20.58
N GLU A 77 -3.88 -11.42 21.30
CA GLU A 77 -3.52 -10.07 20.78
C GLU A 77 -2.49 -10.11 19.66
N ASN A 78 -1.70 -11.19 19.57
CA ASN A 78 -0.69 -11.40 18.55
C ASN A 78 -1.22 -12.13 17.31
N LEU A 79 -2.46 -12.61 17.34
CA LEU A 79 -3.06 -13.32 16.22
C LEU A 79 -3.35 -12.34 15.08
N ASP A 80 -2.74 -12.60 13.91
CA ASP A 80 -3.03 -11.83 12.69
C ASP A 80 -4.38 -12.27 12.12
N ILE A 81 -5.40 -11.47 12.37
CA ILE A 81 -6.78 -11.62 11.88
C ILE A 81 -7.20 -10.45 10.98
N GLY A 82 -6.24 -9.64 10.58
CA GLY A 82 -6.43 -8.57 9.63
C GLY A 82 -6.38 -9.05 8.18
N PHE A 83 -6.81 -8.18 7.27
CA PHE A 83 -6.61 -8.39 5.83
C PHE A 83 -6.50 -7.05 5.11
N ARG A 84 -5.88 -7.09 3.94
CA ARG A 84 -5.79 -5.95 3.03
C ARG A 84 -6.66 -6.19 1.81
N VAL A 85 -7.24 -5.12 1.29
CA VAL A 85 -8.02 -5.15 0.06
C VAL A 85 -7.27 -4.37 -0.99
N LEU A 86 -6.93 -5.02 -2.09
CA LEU A 86 -6.27 -4.43 -3.24
C LEU A 86 -7.16 -4.58 -4.46
N LYS A 87 -7.16 -3.60 -5.33
CA LYS A 87 -7.82 -3.66 -6.64
C LYS A 87 -6.75 -3.62 -7.73
N VAL A 88 -6.91 -4.48 -8.73
CA VAL A 88 -6.13 -4.34 -9.97
C VAL A 88 -6.72 -3.17 -10.74
N ASP A 89 -5.89 -2.19 -11.03
CA ASP A 89 -6.23 -0.96 -11.75
C ASP A 89 -5.14 -0.64 -12.78
N SER A 90 -5.31 0.45 -13.51
CA SER A 90 -4.30 0.99 -14.41
C SER A 90 -3.06 1.45 -13.63
N THR A 91 -1.96 1.66 -14.35
CA THR A 91 -0.70 2.15 -13.75
C THR A 91 -0.89 3.47 -13.00
N ASN A 92 -0.04 3.74 -12.02
CA ASN A 92 -0.04 5.00 -11.27
C ASN A 92 0.43 6.20 -12.11
N MET A 93 1.16 5.92 -13.19
CA MET A 93 1.75 6.93 -14.05
C MET A 93 0.82 7.32 -15.19
N LYS A 94 0.88 8.59 -15.62
CA LYS A 94 0.24 9.06 -16.84
C LYS A 94 0.88 8.39 -18.05
N ASP A 95 0.07 8.02 -19.04
CA ASP A 95 0.58 7.56 -20.32
C ASP A 95 1.22 8.73 -21.05
N VAL A 96 2.52 8.67 -21.29
CA VAL A 96 3.24 9.72 -22.01
C VAL A 96 3.40 9.26 -23.45
N TYR A 97 2.50 9.71 -24.32
CA TYR A 97 2.62 9.54 -25.77
C TYR A 97 3.31 10.77 -26.35
N TYR A 98 4.58 10.65 -26.67
CA TYR A 98 5.26 11.66 -27.48
C TYR A 98 5.00 11.39 -28.97
N ALA A 99 4.03 12.07 -29.55
CA ALA A 99 4.03 12.25 -31.00
C ALA A 99 5.10 13.31 -31.33
N ALA A 100 6.06 12.96 -32.18
CA ALA A 100 7.22 13.82 -32.51
C ALA A 100 6.84 15.24 -33.04
N ASN A 101 5.58 15.47 -33.38
CA ASN A 101 5.07 16.73 -33.94
C ASN A 101 4.27 17.58 -32.94
N GLU A 102 4.10 17.18 -31.69
CA GLU A 102 3.24 17.87 -30.71
C GLU A 102 4.00 18.49 -29.54
N SER A 103 5.29 18.76 -29.70
CA SER A 103 6.08 19.45 -28.68
C SER A 103 5.65 20.93 -28.57
N SER A 104 4.54 21.18 -27.90
CA SER A 104 4.16 22.52 -27.47
C SER A 104 4.68 22.79 -26.06
N GLN A 105 5.05 24.06 -25.79
CA GLN A 105 5.55 24.49 -24.48
C GLN A 105 4.53 24.21 -23.33
N SER A 106 3.24 24.11 -23.64
CA SER A 106 2.18 23.71 -22.71
C SER A 106 2.24 22.24 -22.29
N LEU A 107 2.76 21.35 -23.15
CA LEU A 107 3.01 19.95 -22.82
C LEU A 107 4.17 19.81 -21.81
N LEU A 108 5.18 20.67 -21.88
CA LEU A 108 6.30 20.67 -20.95
C LEU A 108 5.87 21.09 -19.53
N VAL A 109 4.92 22.00 -19.39
CA VAL A 109 4.34 22.41 -18.10
C VAL A 109 3.45 21.31 -17.50
N GLY A 110 2.79 20.51 -18.34
CA GLY A 110 1.98 19.34 -17.90
C GLY A 110 2.81 18.12 -17.43
N LEU A 111 4.13 18.15 -17.62
CA LEU A 111 5.07 17.12 -17.19
C LEU A 111 5.55 17.30 -15.73
N GLU A 112 5.11 18.34 -15.02
CA GLU A 112 5.49 18.58 -13.62
C GLU A 112 5.02 17.45 -12.67
N SER A 113 4.04 16.63 -13.08
CA SER A 113 3.68 15.41 -12.37
C SER A 113 3.30 14.32 -13.37
N ASN A 114 4.12 13.29 -13.44
CA ASN A 114 3.87 12.07 -14.22
C ASN A 114 2.88 11.12 -13.51
N ILE A 115 2.45 11.43 -12.30
CA ILE A 115 1.49 10.65 -11.50
C ILE A 115 0.06 11.08 -11.85
N LYS A 116 -0.85 10.12 -11.96
CA LYS A 116 -2.28 10.39 -12.14
C LYS A 116 -2.86 11.10 -10.93
N GLU A 117 -3.79 12.02 -11.14
CA GLU A 117 -4.34 12.90 -10.10
C GLU A 117 -5.21 12.16 -9.08
N ASP A 118 -5.76 11.01 -9.46
CA ASP A 118 -6.62 10.16 -8.65
C ASP A 118 -5.84 9.15 -7.79
N ARG A 119 -4.52 9.18 -7.81
CA ARG A 119 -3.65 8.26 -7.05
C ARG A 119 -3.35 8.79 -5.65
N THR A 120 -3.53 7.91 -4.68
CA THR A 120 -3.20 8.17 -3.27
C THR A 120 -1.76 7.74 -2.96
N ASP A 121 -1.24 8.18 -1.82
CA ASP A 121 0.08 7.74 -1.32
C ASP A 121 0.16 6.21 -1.16
N LEU A 122 -0.95 5.57 -0.80
CA LEU A 122 -1.01 4.11 -0.70
C LEU A 122 -0.91 3.45 -2.08
N ASP A 123 -1.54 4.00 -3.12
CA ASP A 123 -1.43 3.47 -4.48
C ASP A 123 0.03 3.55 -4.96
N LEU A 124 0.71 4.66 -4.69
CA LEU A 124 2.13 4.83 -5.00
C LEU A 124 3.00 3.85 -4.22
N LEU A 125 2.77 3.73 -2.91
CA LEU A 125 3.51 2.81 -2.05
C LEU A 125 3.39 1.37 -2.53
N TYR A 126 2.17 0.89 -2.80
CA TYR A 126 1.96 -0.47 -3.27
C TYR A 126 2.52 -0.70 -4.67
N GLY A 127 2.46 0.31 -5.55
CA GLY A 127 3.14 0.28 -6.85
C GLY A 127 4.66 0.11 -6.70
N VAL A 128 5.28 0.84 -5.79
CA VAL A 128 6.73 0.73 -5.49
C VAL A 128 7.08 -0.62 -4.87
N LEU A 129 6.24 -1.15 -3.97
CA LEU A 129 6.44 -2.49 -3.41
C LEU A 129 6.46 -3.56 -4.51
N LEU A 130 5.53 -3.50 -5.45
CA LEU A 130 5.47 -4.40 -6.61
C LEU A 130 6.71 -4.25 -7.50
N ASP A 131 7.11 -3.02 -7.83
CA ASP A 131 8.25 -2.72 -8.69
C ASP A 131 9.58 -3.24 -8.10
N TRP A 132 9.71 -3.21 -6.78
CA TRP A 132 10.88 -3.74 -6.08
C TRP A 132 10.75 -5.21 -5.64
N GLY A 133 9.66 -5.88 -6.00
CA GLY A 133 9.42 -7.28 -5.64
C GLY A 133 9.29 -7.51 -4.13
N LEU A 134 8.82 -6.51 -3.39
CA LEU A 134 8.60 -6.61 -1.96
C LEU A 134 7.20 -7.19 -1.67
N PRO A 135 7.09 -8.10 -0.68
CA PRO A 135 5.79 -8.66 -0.32
C PRO A 135 4.79 -7.59 0.11
N LEU A 136 3.56 -7.64 -0.45
CA LEU A 136 2.50 -6.70 -0.10
C LEU A 136 1.94 -6.91 1.32
N SER A 137 2.30 -8.01 1.97
CA SER A 137 1.89 -8.34 3.35
C SER A 137 2.79 -7.75 4.43
N LEU A 138 3.87 -7.06 4.08
CA LEU A 138 4.79 -6.46 5.05
C LEU A 138 4.08 -5.44 5.95
N ASN A 139 4.51 -5.38 7.21
CA ASN A 139 4.01 -4.40 8.16
C ASN A 139 4.25 -2.98 7.64
N HIS A 140 3.24 -2.15 7.74
CA HIS A 140 3.27 -0.76 7.29
C HIS A 140 2.79 0.16 8.41
N LYS A 141 3.57 1.20 8.67
CA LYS A 141 3.24 2.27 9.62
C LYS A 141 3.27 3.60 8.89
N ILE A 142 2.39 4.50 9.30
CA ILE A 142 2.37 5.89 8.85
C ILE A 142 2.69 6.74 10.08
N GLU A 143 3.60 7.67 9.91
CA GLU A 143 3.96 8.65 10.92
C GLU A 143 4.03 10.04 10.30
N GLU A 144 3.98 11.07 11.11
CA GLU A 144 4.11 12.45 10.67
C GLU A 144 5.47 13.00 11.09
N ILE A 145 6.21 13.58 10.14
CA ILE A 145 7.49 14.26 10.37
C ILE A 145 7.36 15.65 9.78
N ASP A 146 7.49 16.69 10.62
CA ASP A 146 7.36 18.10 10.22
C ASP A 146 6.09 18.39 9.39
N GLY A 147 4.95 17.75 9.76
CA GLY A 147 3.67 17.96 9.10
C GLY A 147 3.47 17.18 7.80
N VAL A 148 4.37 16.27 7.43
CA VAL A 148 4.21 15.41 6.26
C VAL A 148 4.14 13.95 6.63
N SER A 149 3.31 13.19 5.91
CA SER A 149 3.17 11.75 6.09
C SER A 149 4.38 11.00 5.56
N VAL A 150 4.95 10.14 6.38
CA VAL A 150 6.05 9.24 6.04
C VAL A 150 5.60 7.80 6.28
N HIS A 151 5.72 6.99 5.25
CA HIS A 151 5.35 5.59 5.26
C HIS A 151 6.58 4.73 5.53
N THR A 152 6.56 3.93 6.58
CA THR A 152 7.63 2.98 6.92
C THR A 152 7.13 1.56 6.75
N VAL A 153 7.81 0.77 5.93
CA VAL A 153 7.49 -0.64 5.68
C VAL A 153 8.58 -1.52 6.27
N ASN A 154 8.15 -2.55 7.01
CA ASN A 154 9.01 -3.56 7.61
C ASN A 154 10.25 -2.94 8.31
N GLU A 155 9.97 -2.05 9.27
CA GLU A 155 10.99 -1.43 10.15
C GLU A 155 12.14 -0.72 9.41
N GLY A 156 11.89 -0.20 8.20
CA GLY A 156 12.90 0.51 7.41
C GLY A 156 13.43 -0.25 6.20
N SER A 157 12.85 -1.40 5.83
CA SER A 157 13.14 -2.04 4.54
C SER A 157 12.78 -1.12 3.37
N LEU A 158 11.75 -0.28 3.55
CA LEU A 158 11.38 0.81 2.66
C LEU A 158 10.80 1.96 3.49
N VAL A 159 11.25 3.18 3.21
CA VAL A 159 10.61 4.41 3.67
C VAL A 159 10.13 5.19 2.45
N ALA A 160 8.91 5.70 2.48
CA ALA A 160 8.33 6.48 1.40
C ALA A 160 7.75 7.80 1.90
N CYS A 161 8.00 8.88 1.18
CA CYS A 161 7.39 10.17 1.42
C CYS A 161 6.94 10.74 0.08
N PHE A 162 5.63 10.89 -0.10
CA PHE A 162 5.03 11.36 -1.35
C PHE A 162 4.45 12.77 -1.23
N ALA A 163 4.70 13.46 -0.11
CA ALA A 163 4.28 14.85 0.07
C ALA A 163 4.95 15.77 -0.94
N GLU A 164 4.23 16.80 -1.37
CA GLU A 164 4.78 17.85 -2.21
C GLU A 164 5.65 18.82 -1.39
N ARG A 165 6.76 19.27 -1.96
CA ARG A 165 7.66 20.27 -1.36
C ARG A 165 8.10 19.93 0.06
N ILE A 166 8.75 18.78 0.23
CA ILE A 166 9.30 18.38 1.50
C ILE A 166 10.49 19.27 1.90
N SER A 167 10.63 19.50 3.21
CA SER A 167 11.77 20.24 3.75
C SER A 167 13.03 19.37 3.83
N GLU A 168 14.19 20.01 3.83
CA GLU A 168 15.46 19.31 4.06
C GLU A 168 15.50 18.61 5.43
N SER A 169 14.82 19.13 6.44
CA SER A 169 14.73 18.51 7.77
C SER A 169 14.07 17.13 7.70
N VAL A 170 12.98 16.98 6.94
CA VAL A 170 12.32 15.68 6.71
C VAL A 170 13.29 14.69 6.06
N VAL A 171 13.99 15.13 5.01
CA VAL A 171 14.96 14.29 4.31
C VAL A 171 16.08 13.83 5.24
N ARG A 172 16.62 14.73 6.04
CA ARG A 172 17.68 14.41 7.03
C ARG A 172 17.19 13.46 8.11
N GLU A 173 15.96 13.63 8.58
CA GLU A 173 15.38 12.76 9.59
C GLU A 173 15.17 11.33 9.05
N ILE A 174 14.68 11.20 7.81
CA ILE A 174 14.59 9.91 7.13
C ILE A 174 15.98 9.28 6.93
N ALA A 175 16.96 10.06 6.49
CA ALA A 175 18.33 9.57 6.26
C ALA A 175 19.01 9.07 7.54
N LYS A 176 18.79 9.72 8.68
CA LYS A 176 19.32 9.27 9.99
C LYS A 176 18.83 7.89 10.40
N ARG A 177 17.65 7.47 9.94
CA ARG A 177 17.10 6.13 10.21
C ARG A 177 17.77 5.04 9.41
N GLN A 178 18.59 5.38 8.43
CA GLN A 178 19.34 4.47 7.56
C GLN A 178 18.47 3.36 6.93
N PRO A 179 17.33 3.69 6.28
CA PRO A 179 16.50 2.70 5.65
C PRO A 179 17.26 1.98 4.53
N LEU A 180 16.86 0.75 4.22
CA LEU A 180 17.47 0.03 3.08
C LEU A 180 17.11 0.71 1.75
N ARG A 181 15.88 1.21 1.62
CA ARG A 181 15.36 1.90 0.44
C ARG A 181 14.55 3.11 0.86
N VAL A 182 14.62 4.16 0.05
CA VAL A 182 13.76 5.32 0.21
C VAL A 182 13.17 5.72 -1.14
N VAL A 183 11.92 6.14 -1.14
CA VAL A 183 11.25 6.68 -2.33
C VAL A 183 10.61 8.02 -2.03
N PHE A 184 10.81 8.95 -2.95
CA PHE A 184 10.19 10.25 -2.96
C PHE A 184 9.39 10.43 -4.26
N ARG A 185 8.44 11.34 -4.25
CA ARG A 185 7.77 11.82 -5.45
C ARG A 185 8.60 12.94 -6.10
N ASP A 186 8.58 13.03 -7.43
CA ASP A 186 9.30 14.11 -8.14
C ASP A 186 8.89 15.50 -7.66
N SER A 187 7.59 15.73 -7.50
CA SER A 187 7.03 16.98 -6.97
C SER A 187 7.32 17.24 -5.48
N SER A 188 7.98 16.30 -4.80
CA SER A 188 8.50 16.54 -3.43
C SER A 188 9.62 17.59 -3.43
N PHE A 189 10.24 17.85 -4.58
CA PHE A 189 11.36 18.76 -4.71
C PHE A 189 10.97 19.96 -5.58
N ALA A 190 11.34 21.17 -5.14
CA ALA A 190 11.00 22.38 -5.87
C ALA A 190 11.81 22.55 -7.17
N ASN A 191 13.00 21.93 -7.24
CA ASN A 191 13.93 22.07 -8.37
C ASN A 191 14.99 20.96 -8.40
N SER A 192 15.76 20.88 -9.47
CA SER A 192 16.83 19.88 -9.61
C SER A 192 17.96 19.98 -8.56
N PRO A 193 18.41 21.17 -8.10
CA PRO A 193 19.34 21.28 -7.00
C PRO A 193 18.86 20.61 -5.72
N ASP A 194 17.57 20.68 -5.39
CA ASP A 194 17.02 20.02 -4.20
C ASP A 194 17.15 18.49 -4.31
N LYS A 195 16.92 17.91 -5.49
CA LYS A 195 17.13 16.47 -5.72
C LYS A 195 18.59 16.06 -5.53
N ILE A 196 19.52 16.83 -6.03
CA ILE A 196 20.97 16.59 -5.85
C ILE A 196 21.33 16.67 -4.37
N ASN A 197 20.79 17.64 -3.64
CA ASN A 197 21.01 17.78 -2.20
C ASN A 197 20.50 16.55 -1.43
N VAL A 198 19.36 16.00 -1.82
CA VAL A 198 18.83 14.76 -1.21
C VAL A 198 19.82 13.60 -1.37
N GLU A 199 20.34 13.40 -2.58
CA GLU A 199 21.35 12.35 -2.81
C GLU A 199 22.59 12.55 -1.94
N GLU A 200 23.08 13.78 -1.81
CA GLU A 200 24.24 14.09 -0.96
C GLU A 200 23.96 13.87 0.53
N ILE A 201 22.75 14.22 1.00
CA ILE A 201 22.32 13.94 2.37
C ILE A 201 22.33 12.42 2.65
N PHE A 202 21.79 11.61 1.72
CA PHE A 202 21.80 10.16 1.87
C PHE A 202 23.20 9.57 1.77
N LYS A 203 24.05 10.04 0.87
CA LYS A 203 25.46 9.63 0.80
C LYS A 203 26.20 9.88 2.13
N LEU A 204 25.90 11.01 2.79
CA LEU A 204 26.53 11.37 4.06
C LEU A 204 26.00 10.56 5.25
N HIS A 205 24.67 10.41 5.37
CA HIS A 205 24.03 9.85 6.56
C HIS A 205 23.64 8.37 6.41
N ALA A 206 23.38 7.93 5.19
CA ALA A 206 22.88 6.59 4.89
C ALA A 206 23.47 6.04 3.56
N PRO A 207 24.77 5.85 3.46
CA PRO A 207 25.45 5.54 2.19
C PRO A 207 25.04 4.19 1.57
N LYS A 208 24.35 3.33 2.33
CA LYS A 208 23.83 2.03 1.87
C LYS A 208 22.39 2.09 1.41
N THR A 209 21.72 3.22 1.59
CA THR A 209 20.31 3.40 1.21
C THR A 209 20.20 3.59 -0.30
N THR A 210 19.30 2.83 -0.93
CA THR A 210 18.91 3.07 -2.32
C THR A 210 17.84 4.15 -2.35
N VAL A 211 18.14 5.28 -2.99
CA VAL A 211 17.20 6.40 -3.18
C VAL A 211 16.53 6.28 -4.55
N LYS A 212 15.22 6.43 -4.61
CA LYS A 212 14.44 6.47 -5.86
C LYS A 212 13.49 7.68 -5.83
N VAL A 213 13.33 8.33 -6.97
CA VAL A 213 12.34 9.37 -7.22
C VAL A 213 11.39 8.86 -8.29
N ILE A 214 10.08 8.99 -8.10
CA ILE A 214 9.01 8.54 -9.01
C ILE A 214 8.17 9.73 -9.48
#